data_a584ec0fba44edce90d3b62c18233fd2
#
_entry.id   a584ec0fba44edce90d3b62c18233fd2
#
_cell.length_a   1.000
_cell.length_b   1.000
_cell.length_c   1.000
_cell.angle_alpha   90.00
_cell.angle_beta   90.00
_cell.angle_gamma   90.00
#
_symmetry.space_group_name_H-M   'P 1'
#
loop_
_entity.id
_entity.type
_entity.pdbx_description
1 polymer ?
#
loop_
_entity_poly.entity_id
_entity_poly.type
_entity_poly.pdbx_seq_one_letter_code
_entity_poly.pdbx_strand_id
1 'polypeptide(L)'
;MRYIAEPAFVLHTRPWRETSLLVEVLSANHGRIGLIARGVQGPKRQALRAALQPLQSIRFDAIQRGELARLIAAEAIDIAPRLSGEAALSAFYLNELTLRLAPREDPHSQLFEAYAQARDGLAGMQPLAWTLRRFERDLLDSLGMGFDWLHDGDGIVIDPAARYRLDAEHGPRRVLSDRGHGDRSAAATGRALVALGSDTLPDASDLASLRRAMREVLSHHLGGRGLKSWEMLGELARISRAAP
;
A
#
# COMPACT_ATOMS: atom_id res chain seq x y z
N MET A 1 0.71 -12.30 -25.02
CA MET A 1 1.94 -11.72 -24.42
C MET A 1 2.70 -12.80 -23.68
N ARG A 2 4.04 -12.73 -23.59
CA ARG A 2 4.89 -13.67 -22.86
C ARG A 2 5.77 -12.88 -21.89
N TYR A 3 5.75 -13.27 -20.63
CA TYR A 3 6.65 -12.76 -19.58
C TYR A 3 7.81 -13.75 -19.43
N ILE A 4 9.03 -13.24 -19.40
CA ILE A 4 10.27 -14.02 -19.29
C ILE A 4 11.13 -13.42 -18.19
N ALA A 5 11.42 -14.22 -17.16
CA ALA A 5 12.22 -13.82 -16.01
C ALA A 5 11.78 -12.48 -15.39
N GLU A 6 10.47 -12.22 -15.39
CA GLU A 6 9.89 -10.93 -14.96
C GLU A 6 9.94 -10.78 -13.45
N PRO A 7 10.58 -9.70 -12.93
CA PRO A 7 10.59 -9.41 -11.49
C PRO A 7 9.22 -8.96 -11.01
N ALA A 8 8.79 -9.47 -9.86
CA ALA A 8 7.51 -9.07 -9.26
C ALA A 8 7.47 -9.30 -7.75
N PHE A 9 6.55 -8.61 -7.08
CA PHE A 9 6.12 -8.90 -5.71
C PHE A 9 4.78 -9.61 -5.73
N VAL A 10 4.63 -10.66 -4.92
CA VAL A 10 3.36 -11.35 -4.73
C VAL A 10 2.51 -10.52 -3.76
N LEU A 11 1.37 -10.03 -4.24
CA LEU A 11 0.43 -9.22 -3.46
C LEU A 11 -0.61 -10.09 -2.75
N HIS A 12 -1.16 -11.05 -3.46
CA HIS A 12 -2.25 -11.90 -2.94
C HIS A 12 -2.28 -13.26 -3.61
N THR A 13 -2.69 -14.28 -2.84
CA THR A 13 -2.93 -15.62 -3.35
C THR A 13 -4.25 -16.15 -2.82
N ARG A 14 -4.98 -16.89 -3.66
CA ARG A 14 -6.18 -17.61 -3.25
C ARG A 14 -6.28 -18.95 -3.96
N PRO A 15 -6.82 -19.98 -3.28
CA PRO A 15 -7.12 -21.26 -3.91
C PRO A 15 -8.05 -21.08 -5.12
N TRP A 16 -7.78 -21.83 -6.18
CA TRP A 16 -8.59 -21.87 -7.37
C TRP A 16 -8.72 -23.31 -7.86
N ARG A 17 -9.94 -23.86 -7.88
CA ARG A 17 -10.17 -25.27 -8.11
C ARG A 17 -9.36 -26.13 -7.13
N GLU A 18 -9.22 -27.43 -7.42
CA GLU A 18 -8.61 -28.37 -6.46
C GLU A 18 -7.10 -28.20 -6.27
N THR A 19 -6.36 -27.85 -7.34
CA THR A 19 -4.89 -27.90 -7.31
C THR A 19 -4.20 -26.59 -7.72
N SER A 20 -4.96 -25.56 -8.05
CA SER A 20 -4.44 -24.29 -8.59
C SER A 20 -4.52 -23.15 -7.60
N LEU A 21 -3.73 -22.10 -7.84
CA LEU A 21 -3.82 -20.80 -7.15
C LEU A 21 -4.08 -19.70 -8.19
N LEU A 22 -4.89 -18.72 -7.81
CA LEU A 22 -4.87 -17.40 -8.42
C LEU A 22 -3.91 -16.53 -7.60
N VAL A 23 -3.00 -15.86 -8.32
CA VAL A 23 -1.95 -15.05 -7.73
C VAL A 23 -2.02 -13.67 -8.35
N GLU A 24 -2.09 -12.63 -7.53
CA GLU A 24 -1.93 -11.24 -7.96
C GLU A 24 -0.49 -10.81 -7.66
N VAL A 25 0.18 -10.25 -8.65
CA VAL A 25 1.54 -9.74 -8.52
C VAL A 25 1.63 -8.30 -8.97
N LEU A 26 2.54 -7.54 -8.36
CA LEU A 26 3.01 -6.25 -8.86
C LEU A 26 4.31 -6.52 -9.61
N SER A 27 4.27 -6.41 -10.93
CA SER A 27 5.41 -6.61 -11.83
C SER A 27 6.18 -5.30 -12.01
N ALA A 28 7.49 -5.39 -12.14
CA ALA A 28 8.35 -4.22 -12.35
C ALA A 28 8.07 -3.52 -13.68
N ASN A 29 7.81 -4.29 -14.75
CA ASN A 29 7.73 -3.76 -16.11
C ASN A 29 6.32 -3.77 -16.71
N HIS A 30 5.34 -4.40 -16.03
CA HIS A 30 4.01 -4.60 -16.59
C HIS A 30 2.86 -4.28 -15.64
N GLY A 31 3.14 -3.60 -14.52
CA GLY A 31 2.12 -3.25 -13.52
C GLY A 31 1.53 -4.46 -12.80
N ARG A 32 0.27 -4.37 -12.40
CA ARG A 32 -0.40 -5.45 -11.68
C ARG A 32 -0.92 -6.54 -12.62
N ILE A 33 -0.51 -7.79 -12.40
CA ILE A 33 -0.84 -8.95 -13.24
C ILE A 33 -1.52 -10.04 -12.41
N GLY A 34 -2.57 -10.62 -12.97
CA GLY A 34 -3.21 -11.83 -12.45
C GLY A 34 -2.61 -13.09 -13.08
N LEU A 35 -2.10 -14.01 -12.24
CA LEU A 35 -1.52 -15.26 -12.66
C LEU A 35 -2.41 -16.44 -12.24
N ILE A 36 -2.45 -17.48 -13.08
CA ILE A 36 -3.00 -18.78 -12.73
C ILE A 36 -1.86 -19.80 -12.60
N ALA A 37 -1.63 -20.26 -11.39
CA ALA A 37 -0.61 -21.28 -11.09
C ALA A 37 -1.28 -22.64 -10.94
N ARG A 38 -1.10 -23.52 -11.93
CA ARG A 38 -1.74 -24.84 -11.97
C ARG A 38 -0.89 -25.91 -11.26
N GLY A 39 -1.55 -26.87 -10.61
CA GLY A 39 -0.88 -28.01 -9.99
C GLY A 39 0.03 -27.67 -8.82
N VAL A 40 -0.19 -26.53 -8.17
CA VAL A 40 0.68 -26.01 -7.06
C VAL A 40 0.48 -26.84 -5.78
N GLN A 41 -0.69 -27.46 -5.59
CA GLN A 41 -1.00 -28.23 -4.38
C GLN A 41 -0.33 -29.63 -4.34
N GLY A 42 0.35 -30.04 -5.41
CA GLY A 42 1.03 -31.32 -5.49
C GLY A 42 2.23 -31.40 -4.53
N PRO A 43 2.61 -32.61 -4.06
CA PRO A 43 3.66 -32.81 -3.04
C PRO A 43 5.04 -32.31 -3.48
N LYS A 44 5.34 -32.34 -4.77
CA LYS A 44 6.63 -31.89 -5.34
C LYS A 44 6.69 -30.38 -5.64
N ARG A 45 5.69 -29.59 -5.23
CA ARG A 45 5.56 -28.15 -5.54
C ARG A 45 5.76 -27.24 -4.32
N GLN A 46 6.42 -27.74 -3.27
CA GLN A 46 6.62 -26.96 -2.05
C GLN A 46 7.40 -25.68 -2.29
N ALA A 47 8.47 -25.72 -3.08
CA ALA A 47 9.27 -24.53 -3.42
C ALA A 47 8.43 -23.48 -4.17
N LEU A 48 7.61 -23.91 -5.15
CA LEU A 48 6.72 -23.01 -5.87
C LEU A 48 5.66 -22.39 -4.95
N ARG A 49 5.08 -23.18 -4.02
CA ARG A 49 4.12 -22.65 -3.02
C ARG A 49 4.76 -21.61 -2.11
N ALA A 50 6.02 -21.84 -1.71
CA ALA A 50 6.78 -20.88 -0.90
C ALA A 50 7.06 -19.59 -1.68
N ALA A 51 7.46 -19.68 -2.94
CA ALA A 51 7.68 -18.53 -3.79
C ALA A 51 6.40 -17.70 -4.05
N LEU A 52 5.23 -18.32 -4.01
CA LEU A 52 3.96 -17.63 -4.26
C LEU A 52 3.26 -17.12 -2.98
N GLN A 53 3.99 -16.97 -1.86
CA GLN A 53 3.43 -16.36 -0.65
C GLN A 53 3.39 -14.83 -0.77
N PRO A 54 2.37 -14.16 -0.19
CA PRO A 54 2.33 -12.70 -0.16
C PRO A 54 3.62 -12.09 0.39
N LEU A 55 4.00 -10.92 -0.12
CA LEU A 55 5.25 -10.19 0.12
C LEU A 55 6.50 -10.84 -0.48
N GLN A 56 6.43 -12.02 -1.07
CA GLN A 56 7.60 -12.65 -1.66
C GLN A 56 8.01 -11.90 -2.94
N SER A 57 9.30 -11.54 -3.04
CA SER A 57 9.92 -11.10 -4.29
C SER A 57 10.23 -12.33 -5.13
N ILE A 58 9.76 -12.32 -6.38
CA ILE A 58 9.90 -13.44 -7.31
C ILE A 58 10.40 -12.97 -8.67
N ARG A 59 10.95 -13.92 -9.41
CA ARG A 59 11.10 -13.85 -10.87
C ARG A 59 10.22 -14.92 -11.48
N PHE A 60 9.40 -14.55 -12.48
CA PHE A 60 8.45 -15.50 -13.04
C PHE A 60 8.43 -15.52 -14.57
N ASP A 61 8.06 -16.68 -15.13
CA ASP A 61 7.70 -16.86 -16.53
C ASP A 61 6.19 -17.14 -16.64
N ALA A 62 5.53 -16.49 -17.58
CA ALA A 62 4.11 -16.72 -17.83
C ALA A 62 3.72 -16.44 -19.29
N ILE A 63 2.58 -17.01 -19.71
CA ILE A 63 1.96 -16.75 -21.02
C ILE A 63 0.54 -16.23 -20.78
N GLN A 64 0.26 -15.04 -21.30
CA GLN A 64 -1.06 -14.41 -21.26
C GLN A 64 -1.81 -14.64 -22.58
N ARG A 65 -3.04 -15.16 -22.47
CA ARG A 65 -3.98 -15.37 -23.58
C ARG A 65 -5.39 -14.82 -23.30
N GLY A 66 -5.54 -14.01 -22.27
CA GLY A 66 -6.78 -13.42 -21.78
C GLY A 66 -6.48 -12.56 -20.56
N GLU A 67 -7.46 -12.38 -19.66
CA GLU A 67 -7.30 -11.55 -18.46
C GLU A 67 -6.28 -12.09 -17.46
N LEU A 68 -6.05 -13.41 -17.45
CA LEU A 68 -5.09 -14.07 -16.55
C LEU A 68 -3.95 -14.69 -17.34
N ALA A 69 -2.73 -14.47 -16.87
CA ALA A 69 -1.56 -15.13 -17.42
C ALA A 69 -1.37 -16.51 -16.78
N ARG A 70 -1.09 -17.53 -17.59
CA ARG A 70 -0.75 -18.86 -17.10
C ARG A 70 0.70 -18.88 -16.65
N LEU A 71 0.93 -19.07 -15.36
CA LEU A 71 2.26 -19.23 -14.79
C LEU A 71 2.94 -20.50 -15.34
N ILE A 72 4.18 -20.38 -15.76
CA ILE A 72 5.03 -21.48 -16.23
C ILE A 72 6.01 -21.85 -15.12
N ALA A 73 6.74 -20.86 -14.58
CA ALA A 73 7.70 -20.99 -13.53
C ALA A 73 7.70 -19.74 -12.65
N ALA A 74 8.07 -19.90 -11.40
CA ALA A 74 8.41 -18.81 -10.49
C ALA A 74 9.47 -19.30 -9.51
N GLU A 75 10.41 -18.43 -9.22
CA GLU A 75 11.44 -18.60 -8.20
C GLU A 75 11.45 -17.42 -7.24
N ALA A 76 11.70 -17.67 -5.98
CA ALA A 76 11.91 -16.62 -4.99
C ALA A 76 13.29 -15.97 -5.22
N ILE A 77 13.32 -14.64 -5.27
CA ILE A 77 14.58 -13.89 -5.39
C ILE A 77 15.21 -13.66 -4.02
N ASP A 78 14.36 -13.50 -3.00
CA ASP A 78 14.77 -13.23 -1.63
C ASP A 78 13.93 -14.07 -0.65
N ILE A 79 14.03 -13.75 0.63
CA ILE A 79 13.17 -14.31 1.69
C ILE A 79 12.20 -13.20 2.12
N ALA A 80 10.90 -13.45 1.96
CA ALA A 80 9.87 -12.54 2.44
C ALA A 80 10.04 -12.25 3.94
N PRO A 81 9.82 -11.00 4.40
CA PRO A 81 9.96 -10.65 5.81
C PRO A 81 8.97 -11.45 6.67
N ARG A 82 9.46 -11.99 7.78
CA ARG A 82 8.63 -12.67 8.77
C ARG A 82 8.03 -11.64 9.71
N LEU A 83 6.77 -11.33 9.51
CA LEU A 83 6.05 -10.29 10.23
C LEU A 83 5.04 -10.88 11.22
N SER A 84 4.85 -10.21 12.35
CA SER A 84 3.85 -10.54 13.35
C SER A 84 3.18 -9.27 13.89
N GLY A 85 2.05 -9.42 14.58
CA GLY A 85 1.36 -8.30 15.22
C GLY A 85 1.02 -7.16 14.23
N GLU A 86 1.35 -5.93 14.61
CA GLU A 86 1.05 -4.73 13.81
C GLU A 86 1.78 -4.71 12.46
N ALA A 87 2.99 -5.27 12.37
CA ALA A 87 3.72 -5.35 11.12
C ALA A 87 3.04 -6.27 10.10
N ALA A 88 2.47 -7.40 10.55
CA ALA A 88 1.68 -8.28 9.69
C ALA A 88 0.40 -7.62 9.19
N LEU A 89 -0.29 -6.85 10.04
CA LEU A 89 -1.47 -6.06 9.65
C LEU A 89 -1.10 -4.94 8.67
N SER A 90 0.04 -4.31 8.87
CA SER A 90 0.58 -3.29 7.95
C SER A 90 0.91 -3.89 6.59
N ALA A 91 1.39 -5.15 6.54
CA ALA A 91 1.59 -5.88 5.29
C ALA A 91 0.28 -6.19 4.56
N PHE A 92 -0.76 -6.58 5.30
CA PHE A 92 -2.11 -6.73 4.72
C PHE A 92 -2.60 -5.43 4.12
N TYR A 93 -2.44 -4.33 4.85
CA TYR A 93 -2.82 -3.01 4.38
C TYR A 93 -2.05 -2.60 3.12
N LEU A 94 -0.72 -2.76 3.11
CA LEU A 94 0.14 -2.48 1.96
C LEU A 94 -0.35 -3.20 0.70
N ASN A 95 -0.58 -4.51 0.82
CA ASN A 95 -1.04 -5.35 -0.28
C ASN A 95 -2.45 -4.98 -0.73
N GLU A 96 -3.38 -4.79 0.20
CA GLU A 96 -4.77 -4.46 -0.12
C GLU A 96 -4.87 -3.11 -0.83
N LEU A 97 -4.13 -2.10 -0.34
CA LEU A 97 -4.11 -0.77 -0.95
C LEU A 97 -3.56 -0.82 -2.38
N THR A 98 -2.46 -1.53 -2.59
CA THR A 98 -1.88 -1.75 -3.93
C THR A 98 -2.87 -2.49 -4.86
N LEU A 99 -3.52 -3.55 -4.37
CA LEU A 99 -4.51 -4.30 -5.14
C LEU A 99 -5.72 -3.46 -5.55
N ARG A 100 -6.10 -2.51 -4.74
CA ARG A 100 -7.31 -1.69 -4.96
C ARG A 100 -7.05 -0.49 -5.86
N LEU A 101 -5.88 0.13 -5.76
CA LEU A 101 -5.56 1.37 -6.48
C LEU A 101 -4.70 1.15 -7.71
N ALA A 102 -3.73 0.23 -7.70
CA ALA A 102 -2.90 0.00 -8.87
C ALA A 102 -3.72 -0.61 -10.02
N PRO A 103 -3.71 0.01 -11.21
CA PRO A 103 -4.40 -0.51 -12.39
C PRO A 103 -3.75 -1.82 -12.87
N ARG A 104 -4.50 -2.61 -13.64
CA ARG A 104 -3.98 -3.82 -14.27
C ARG A 104 -3.21 -3.47 -15.53
N GLU A 105 -2.10 -4.18 -15.75
CA GLU A 105 -1.31 -4.13 -17.00
C GLU A 105 -0.83 -2.72 -17.35
N ASP A 106 -0.69 -1.86 -16.34
CA ASP A 106 -0.21 -0.49 -16.46
C ASP A 106 1.07 -0.35 -15.62
N PRO A 107 2.25 -0.22 -16.25
CA PRO A 107 3.52 -0.20 -15.55
C PRO A 107 3.78 1.15 -14.87
N HIS A 108 4.05 1.09 -13.58
CA HIS A 108 4.48 2.22 -12.75
C HIS A 108 5.76 1.84 -12.00
N SER A 109 6.93 2.15 -12.56
CA SER A 109 8.22 1.79 -11.96
C SER A 109 8.41 2.40 -10.58
N GLN A 110 7.95 3.64 -10.39
CA GLN A 110 7.99 4.32 -9.08
C GLN A 110 7.15 3.60 -8.03
N LEU A 111 5.97 3.08 -8.41
CA LEU A 111 5.14 2.27 -7.50
C LEU A 111 5.82 0.96 -7.11
N PHE A 112 6.50 0.30 -8.04
CA PHE A 112 7.26 -0.92 -7.76
C PHE A 112 8.37 -0.67 -6.74
N GLU A 113 9.11 0.42 -6.90
CA GLU A 113 10.17 0.83 -5.97
C GLU A 113 9.60 1.24 -4.60
N ALA A 114 8.52 2.02 -4.58
CA ALA A 114 7.83 2.42 -3.34
C ALA A 114 7.32 1.20 -2.55
N TYR A 115 6.76 0.22 -3.27
CA TYR A 115 6.32 -1.03 -2.65
C TYR A 115 7.50 -1.82 -2.06
N ALA A 116 8.63 -1.93 -2.78
CA ALA A 116 9.82 -2.59 -2.30
C ALA A 116 10.34 -1.95 -1.00
N GLN A 117 10.48 -0.62 -0.98
CA GLN A 117 10.92 0.13 0.20
C GLN A 117 9.96 -0.03 1.38
N ALA A 118 8.65 0.05 1.13
CA ALA A 118 7.66 -0.13 2.19
C ALA A 118 7.69 -1.55 2.76
N ARG A 119 7.75 -2.58 1.90
CA ARG A 119 7.87 -3.98 2.29
C ARG A 119 9.08 -4.22 3.21
N ASP A 120 10.24 -3.69 2.84
CA ASP A 120 11.46 -3.82 3.64
C ASP A 120 11.35 -3.01 4.94
N GLY A 121 10.73 -1.85 4.90
CA GLY A 121 10.45 -1.01 6.07
C GLY A 121 9.51 -1.64 7.09
N LEU A 122 8.64 -2.61 6.70
CA LEU A 122 7.78 -3.32 7.65
C LEU A 122 8.55 -4.15 8.69
N ALA A 123 9.74 -4.62 8.35
CA ALA A 123 10.63 -5.34 9.27
C ALA A 123 11.76 -4.43 9.81
N GLY A 124 11.78 -3.16 9.41
CA GLY A 124 12.81 -2.20 9.74
C GLY A 124 12.67 -1.60 11.15
N MET A 125 13.60 -0.70 11.48
CA MET A 125 13.64 -0.02 12.79
C MET A 125 12.80 1.26 12.84
N GLN A 126 12.35 1.77 11.71
CA GLN A 126 11.52 2.97 11.67
C GLN A 126 10.09 2.68 12.11
N PRO A 127 9.35 3.66 12.65
CA PRO A 127 7.95 3.48 13.00
C PRO A 127 7.11 3.00 11.81
N LEU A 128 6.35 1.93 11.99
CA LEU A 128 5.45 1.39 10.96
C LEU A 128 4.51 2.46 10.39
N ALA A 129 4.02 3.35 11.25
CA ALA A 129 3.19 4.47 10.83
C ALA A 129 3.89 5.37 9.81
N TRP A 130 5.19 5.59 9.94
CA TRP A 130 5.98 6.38 8.99
C TRP A 130 6.16 5.65 7.66
N THR A 131 6.56 4.37 7.71
CA THR A 131 6.66 3.52 6.52
C THR A 131 5.36 3.56 5.70
N LEU A 132 4.22 3.46 6.36
CA LEU A 132 2.92 3.48 5.68
C LEU A 132 2.58 4.86 5.09
N ARG A 133 2.88 5.96 5.80
CA ARG A 133 2.62 7.32 5.26
C ARG A 133 3.46 7.62 4.02
N ARG A 134 4.73 7.23 4.03
CA ARG A 134 5.59 7.34 2.85
C ARG A 134 5.04 6.53 1.68
N PHE A 135 4.69 5.29 1.93
CA PHE A 135 4.11 4.44 0.89
C PHE A 135 2.81 5.01 0.31
N GLU A 136 1.91 5.51 1.14
CA GLU A 136 0.66 6.13 0.69
C GLU A 136 0.91 7.36 -0.18
N ARG A 137 1.86 8.23 0.20
CA ARG A 137 2.32 9.35 -0.60
C ARG A 137 2.82 8.87 -1.97
N ASP A 138 3.80 7.96 -1.96
CA ASP A 138 4.48 7.49 -3.16
C ASP A 138 3.54 6.72 -4.09
N LEU A 139 2.56 5.99 -3.53
CA LEU A 139 1.50 5.34 -4.29
C LEU A 139 0.61 6.37 -5.00
N LEU A 140 0.14 7.39 -4.29
CA LEU A 140 -0.68 8.44 -4.88
C LEU A 140 0.10 9.22 -5.95
N ASP A 141 1.34 9.58 -5.67
CA ASP A 141 2.21 10.30 -6.61
C ASP A 141 2.44 9.46 -7.88
N SER A 142 2.76 8.16 -7.74
CA SER A 142 2.99 7.27 -8.90
C SER A 142 1.75 7.06 -9.75
N LEU A 143 0.57 7.21 -9.20
CA LEU A 143 -0.71 7.06 -9.93
C LEU A 143 -1.27 8.40 -10.43
N GLY A 144 -0.55 9.51 -10.25
CA GLY A 144 -0.99 10.84 -10.66
C GLY A 144 -2.12 11.40 -9.79
N MET A 145 -2.31 10.86 -8.58
CA MET A 145 -3.30 11.28 -7.59
C MET A 145 -2.66 12.02 -6.39
N GLY A 146 -1.36 12.31 -6.47
CA GLY A 146 -0.61 12.97 -5.42
C GLY A 146 -0.78 14.48 -5.42
N PHE A 147 -0.20 15.12 -4.40
CA PHE A 147 -0.22 16.56 -4.21
C PHE A 147 1.19 17.13 -4.10
N ASP A 148 1.30 18.47 -4.21
CA ASP A 148 2.45 19.16 -3.67
C ASP A 148 2.30 19.23 -2.14
N TRP A 149 3.17 18.51 -1.43
CA TRP A 149 3.13 18.41 0.03
C TRP A 149 3.73 19.63 0.74
N LEU A 150 4.36 20.53 -0.02
CA LEU A 150 5.01 21.77 0.50
C LEU A 150 4.16 23.01 0.22
N HIS A 151 3.18 22.93 -0.68
CA HIS A 151 2.25 24.00 -1.00
C HIS A 151 0.80 23.53 -0.82
N ASP A 152 -0.08 24.48 -0.52
CA ASP A 152 -1.51 24.19 -0.47
C ASP A 152 -2.14 24.24 -1.87
N GLY A 153 -3.43 23.90 -1.95
CA GLY A 153 -4.14 23.86 -3.22
C GLY A 153 -4.30 25.22 -3.94
N ASP A 154 -3.90 26.31 -3.29
CA ASP A 154 -3.84 27.66 -3.89
C ASP A 154 -2.39 28.06 -4.22
N GLY A 155 -1.41 27.15 -4.07
CA GLY A 155 0.00 27.36 -4.34
C GLY A 155 0.76 28.12 -3.23
N ILE A 156 0.15 28.27 -2.05
CA ILE A 156 0.77 28.95 -0.91
C ILE A 156 1.61 27.93 -0.13
N VAL A 157 2.82 28.31 0.26
CA VAL A 157 3.72 27.47 1.08
C VAL A 157 3.01 27.04 2.37
N ILE A 158 3.10 25.78 2.71
CA ILE A 158 2.51 25.21 3.92
C ILE A 158 3.11 25.88 5.17
N ASP A 159 2.24 26.49 5.97
CA ASP A 159 2.59 27.05 7.27
C ASP A 159 2.68 25.91 8.31
N PRO A 160 3.87 25.59 8.86
CA PRO A 160 4.02 24.50 9.84
C PRO A 160 3.14 24.67 11.10
N ALA A 161 2.76 25.89 11.45
CA ALA A 161 1.93 26.19 12.63
C ALA A 161 0.41 26.01 12.37
N ALA A 162 0.01 25.92 11.10
CA ALA A 162 -1.39 25.80 10.71
C ALA A 162 -1.86 24.33 10.65
N ARG A 163 -3.15 24.14 10.40
CA ARG A 163 -3.75 22.84 10.12
C ARG A 163 -4.36 22.82 8.73
N TYR A 164 -4.32 21.66 8.08
CA TYR A 164 -4.77 21.47 6.72
C TYR A 164 -5.65 20.23 6.61
N ARG A 165 -6.77 20.36 5.95
CA ARG A 165 -7.55 19.24 5.45
C ARG A 165 -6.99 18.84 4.10
N LEU A 166 -6.89 17.56 3.84
CA LEU A 166 -6.50 17.06 2.51
C LEU A 166 -7.75 16.86 1.68
N ASP A 167 -7.85 17.65 0.62
CA ASP A 167 -8.86 17.48 -0.44
C ASP A 167 -8.26 16.59 -1.53
N ALA A 168 -8.98 15.55 -1.93
CA ALA A 168 -8.45 14.54 -2.87
C ALA A 168 -8.23 15.10 -4.30
N GLU A 169 -8.89 16.19 -4.66
CA GLU A 169 -8.79 16.81 -6.00
C GLU A 169 -7.90 18.06 -5.98
N HIS A 170 -7.85 18.77 -4.87
CA HIS A 170 -7.23 20.09 -4.78
C HIS A 170 -6.03 20.16 -3.82
N GLY A 171 -5.69 19.05 -3.16
CA GLY A 171 -4.56 19.00 -2.22
C GLY A 171 -4.85 19.62 -0.85
N PRO A 172 -3.81 20.05 -0.11
CA PRO A 172 -3.97 20.61 1.22
C PRO A 172 -4.76 21.93 1.22
N ARG A 173 -5.77 22.03 2.06
CA ARG A 173 -6.59 23.24 2.27
C ARG A 173 -6.48 23.70 3.72
N ARG A 174 -6.07 24.95 3.94
CA ARG A 174 -5.91 25.52 5.28
C ARG A 174 -7.25 25.58 6.03
N VAL A 175 -7.27 25.05 7.26
CA VAL A 175 -8.45 25.10 8.13
C VAL A 175 -8.43 26.43 8.87
N LEU A 176 -9.42 27.28 8.60
CA LEU A 176 -9.62 28.55 9.33
C LEU A 176 -10.28 28.28 10.67
N SER A 177 -9.94 29.04 11.70
CA SER A 177 -10.27 28.79 13.11
C SER A 177 -11.75 28.80 13.48
N ASP A 178 -12.65 29.31 12.64
CA ASP A 178 -14.05 29.55 12.94
C ASP A 178 -15.03 28.40 12.58
N ARG A 179 -14.55 27.32 12.00
CA ARG A 179 -15.39 26.18 11.63
C ARG A 179 -15.13 25.00 12.57
N GLY A 180 -16.19 24.62 13.27
CA GLY A 180 -16.44 23.56 14.26
C GLY A 180 -15.37 22.50 14.59
N HIS A 181 -15.48 21.94 15.79
CA HIS A 181 -14.53 20.95 16.36
C HIS A 181 -14.32 19.69 15.51
N GLY A 182 -15.28 19.29 14.66
CA GLY A 182 -15.19 18.11 13.81
C GLY A 182 -14.17 18.23 12.66
N ASP A 183 -14.03 19.42 12.10
CA ASP A 183 -13.12 19.68 10.97
C ASP A 183 -11.63 19.65 11.37
N ARG A 184 -11.34 19.93 12.64
CA ARG A 184 -9.95 19.91 13.18
C ARG A 184 -9.45 18.51 13.51
N SER A 185 -10.35 17.55 13.81
CA SER A 185 -9.93 16.20 14.21
C SER A 185 -9.35 15.39 13.05
N ALA A 186 -9.82 15.65 11.83
CA ALA A 186 -9.35 15.01 10.60
C ALA A 186 -8.17 15.73 9.94
N ALA A 187 -7.91 17.00 10.32
CA ALA A 187 -6.87 17.82 9.72
C ALA A 187 -5.46 17.38 10.13
N ALA A 188 -4.53 17.36 9.15
CA ALA A 188 -3.11 17.24 9.40
C ALA A 188 -2.51 18.57 9.94
N THR A 189 -1.43 18.48 10.69
CA THR A 189 -0.62 19.65 11.04
C THR A 189 0.24 20.06 9.85
N GLY A 190 0.53 21.35 9.68
CA GLY A 190 1.43 21.82 8.62
C GLY A 190 2.82 21.21 8.76
N ARG A 191 3.34 21.04 10.00
CA ARG A 191 4.60 20.34 10.25
C ARG A 191 4.60 18.92 9.70
N ALA A 192 3.49 18.19 9.88
CA ALA A 192 3.35 16.83 9.40
C ALA A 192 3.38 16.75 7.86
N LEU A 193 2.74 17.70 7.18
CA LEU A 193 2.78 17.79 5.71
C LEU A 193 4.17 18.11 5.19
N VAL A 194 4.82 19.13 5.76
CA VAL A 194 6.21 19.50 5.41
C VAL A 194 7.16 18.32 5.65
N ALA A 195 7.02 17.61 6.77
CA ALA A 195 7.83 16.43 7.08
C ALA A 195 7.62 15.32 6.04
N LEU A 196 6.36 15.06 5.61
CA LEU A 196 6.06 14.08 4.59
C LEU A 196 6.63 14.48 3.22
N GLY A 197 6.50 15.75 2.82
CA GLY A 197 7.06 16.27 1.57
C GLY A 197 8.58 16.30 1.53
N SER A 198 9.23 16.51 2.69
CA SER A 198 10.71 16.53 2.81
C SER A 198 11.32 15.19 3.21
N ASP A 199 10.54 14.13 3.26
CA ASP A 199 10.93 12.77 3.64
C ASP A 199 11.62 12.70 5.02
N THR A 200 11.18 13.53 5.98
CA THR A 200 11.69 13.59 7.35
C THR A 200 10.70 13.00 8.34
N LEU A 201 11.17 12.19 9.28
CA LEU A 201 10.32 11.56 10.28
C LEU A 201 9.73 12.61 11.25
N PRO A 202 8.41 12.83 11.27
CA PRO A 202 7.77 13.73 12.23
C PRO A 202 7.56 13.07 13.59
N ASP A 203 7.15 13.86 14.57
CA ASP A 203 6.78 13.32 15.89
C ASP A 203 5.51 12.43 15.84
N ALA A 204 5.25 11.69 16.93
CA ALA A 204 4.15 10.72 17.00
C ALA A 204 2.76 11.39 16.83
N SER A 205 2.60 12.63 17.30
CA SER A 205 1.33 13.36 17.20
C SER A 205 1.06 13.81 15.76
N ASP A 206 2.11 14.22 15.06
CA ASP A 206 2.07 14.60 13.66
C ASP A 206 1.83 13.37 12.77
N LEU A 207 2.46 12.22 13.04
CA LEU A 207 2.15 10.95 12.37
C LEU A 207 0.67 10.54 12.54
N ALA A 208 0.12 10.71 13.74
CA ALA A 208 -1.29 10.42 13.98
C ALA A 208 -2.23 11.36 13.21
N SER A 209 -1.84 12.63 13.03
CA SER A 209 -2.59 13.60 12.23
C SER A 209 -2.57 13.24 10.74
N LEU A 210 -1.41 12.88 10.18
CA LEU A 210 -1.26 12.38 8.82
C LEU A 210 -2.13 11.15 8.55
N ARG A 211 -2.12 10.17 9.46
CA ARG A 211 -2.93 8.97 9.32
C ARG A 211 -4.41 9.28 9.10
N ARG A 212 -4.95 10.24 9.86
CA ARG A 212 -6.37 10.62 9.73
C ARG A 212 -6.63 11.31 8.39
N ALA A 213 -5.79 12.28 8.04
CA ALA A 213 -5.94 13.05 6.81
C ALA A 213 -5.78 12.17 5.56
N MET A 214 -4.73 11.32 5.51
CA MET A 214 -4.50 10.40 4.40
C MET A 214 -5.63 9.38 4.24
N ARG A 215 -6.26 8.96 5.33
CA ARG A 215 -7.42 8.05 5.28
C ARG A 215 -8.60 8.66 4.54
N GLU A 216 -8.84 9.97 4.65
CA GLU A 216 -9.90 10.66 3.90
C GLU A 216 -9.61 10.66 2.40
N VAL A 217 -8.38 11.03 2.01
CA VAL A 217 -7.92 10.99 0.61
C VAL A 217 -8.06 9.60 0.01
N LEU A 218 -7.52 8.59 0.70
CA LEU A 218 -7.60 7.21 0.23
C LEU A 218 -9.04 6.70 0.16
N SER A 219 -9.91 7.09 1.09
CA SER A 219 -11.35 6.74 1.04
C SER A 219 -12.03 7.31 -0.20
N HIS A 220 -11.68 8.52 -0.61
CA HIS A 220 -12.17 9.12 -1.84
C HIS A 220 -11.77 8.29 -3.06
N HIS A 221 -10.48 8.00 -3.24
CA HIS A 221 -9.97 7.23 -4.38
C HIS A 221 -10.44 5.76 -4.40
N LEU A 222 -10.78 5.21 -3.24
CA LEU A 222 -11.38 3.88 -3.12
C LEU A 222 -12.89 3.86 -3.44
N GLY A 223 -13.49 5.01 -3.81
CA GLY A 223 -14.90 5.13 -4.12
C GLY A 223 -15.82 4.88 -2.92
N GLY A 224 -15.40 5.28 -1.72
CA GLY A 224 -16.14 5.10 -0.46
C GLY A 224 -16.18 3.65 0.05
N ARG A 225 -15.60 2.71 -0.66
CA ARG A 225 -15.45 1.32 -0.19
C ARG A 225 -14.22 1.24 0.71
N GLY A 226 -14.44 1.06 2.01
CA GLY A 226 -13.36 0.88 2.99
C GLY A 226 -12.44 -0.31 2.65
N LEU A 227 -11.33 -0.41 3.37
CA LEU A 227 -10.40 -1.54 3.30
C LEU A 227 -10.72 -2.54 4.43
N LYS A 228 -10.61 -3.84 4.15
CA LYS A 228 -10.74 -4.89 5.17
C LYS A 228 -9.70 -4.77 6.27
N SER A 229 -8.49 -4.34 5.91
CA SER A 229 -7.41 -4.05 6.86
C SER A 229 -7.80 -2.95 7.86
N TRP A 230 -8.59 -1.95 7.46
CA TRP A 230 -9.11 -0.94 8.38
C TRP A 230 -10.15 -1.49 9.35
N GLU A 231 -11.01 -2.38 8.88
CA GLU A 231 -12.01 -3.07 9.72
C GLU A 231 -11.31 -3.95 10.78
N MET A 232 -10.34 -4.75 10.34
CA MET A 232 -9.54 -5.62 11.24
C MET A 232 -8.82 -4.83 12.32
N LEU A 233 -8.20 -3.70 11.99
CA LEU A 233 -7.56 -2.82 12.96
C LEU A 233 -8.57 -2.25 13.96
N GLY A 234 -9.76 -1.88 13.51
CA GLY A 234 -10.84 -1.39 14.36
C GLY A 234 -11.36 -2.46 15.33
N GLU A 235 -11.45 -3.70 14.89
CA GLU A 235 -11.87 -4.83 15.72
C GLU A 235 -10.82 -5.18 16.78
N LEU A 236 -9.54 -5.23 16.41
CA LEU A 236 -8.44 -5.48 17.35
C LEU A 236 -8.35 -4.39 18.42
N ALA A 237 -8.51 -3.12 18.05
CA ALA A 237 -8.53 -2.03 19.01
C ALA A 237 -9.72 -2.13 19.98
N ARG A 238 -10.87 -2.67 19.56
CA ARG A 238 -12.03 -2.93 20.44
C ARG A 238 -11.76 -4.06 21.40
N ILE A 239 -11.20 -5.17 20.92
CA ILE A 239 -10.86 -6.34 21.74
C ILE A 239 -9.81 -5.96 22.80
N SER A 240 -8.76 -5.23 22.41
CA SER A 240 -7.70 -4.76 23.32
C SER A 240 -8.21 -3.82 24.42
N ARG A 241 -9.28 -3.05 24.16
CA ARG A 241 -9.92 -2.18 25.17
C ARG A 241 -10.90 -2.93 26.06
N ALA A 242 -11.40 -4.09 25.64
CA ALA A 242 -12.35 -4.91 26.35
C ALA A 242 -11.68 -5.99 27.21
N ALA A 243 -10.37 -6.20 27.03
CA ALA A 243 -9.58 -7.09 27.89
C ALA A 243 -9.31 -6.40 29.24
N PRO A 244 -9.68 -7.02 30.39
CA PRO A 244 -9.53 -6.46 31.73
C PRO A 244 -8.07 -6.26 32.15
#